data_873d7c599c6127ca52b6b991a89f9c3b
#
_entry.id   873d7c599c6127ca52b6b991a89f9c3b
#
_cell.length_a   1.000
_cell.length_b   1.000
_cell.length_c   1.000
_cell.angle_alpha   90.00
_cell.angle_beta   90.00
_cell.angle_gamma   90.00
#
_symmetry.space_group_name_H-M   'P 1'
#
loop_
_entity.id
_entity.type
_entity.pdbx_description
1 polymer ?
#
loop_
_entity_poly.entity_id
_entity_poly.type
_entity_poly.pdbx_seq_one_letter_code
_entity_poly.pdbx_strand_id
1 'polypeptide(L)' 'MTLGNQLRDLGMKLDMAAQELRAIRDPRGPDGNEQLASAAGALDAAILLIDRVACDLP' A
#
# COMPACT_ATOMS: atom_id res chain seq x y z
N MET A 1 7.86 2.09 -22.19
CA MET A 1 7.80 1.71 -20.78
C MET A 1 7.17 0.33 -20.65
N THR A 2 7.82 -0.59 -19.95
CA THR A 2 7.30 -1.95 -19.82
C THR A 2 6.22 -2.01 -18.73
N LEU A 3 5.37 -3.01 -18.83
CA LEU A 3 4.32 -3.21 -17.82
C LEU A 3 4.93 -3.48 -16.45
N GLY A 4 6.01 -4.25 -16.38
CA GLY A 4 6.69 -4.50 -15.11
C GLY A 4 7.19 -3.23 -14.45
N ASN A 5 7.76 -2.30 -15.23
CA ASN A 5 8.23 -1.02 -14.70
C ASN A 5 7.08 -0.15 -14.23
N GLN A 6 5.96 -0.17 -14.95
CA GLN A 6 4.76 0.57 -14.53
C GLN A 6 4.23 0.06 -13.21
N LEU A 7 4.21 -1.27 -13.03
CA LEU A 7 3.72 -1.88 -11.79
C LEU A 7 4.64 -1.56 -10.62
N ARG A 8 5.96 -1.59 -10.83
CA ARG A 8 6.91 -1.25 -9.76
C ARG A 8 6.77 0.21 -9.34
N ASP A 9 6.60 1.11 -10.32
CA ASP A 9 6.38 2.52 -10.02
C ASP A 9 5.10 2.72 -9.22
N LEU A 10 4.03 2.05 -9.61
CA LEU A 10 2.77 2.10 -8.89
C LEU A 10 2.91 1.53 -7.46
N GLY A 11 3.66 0.44 -7.32
CA GLY A 11 3.94 -0.15 -6.02
C GLY A 11 4.65 0.83 -5.08
N MET A 12 5.61 1.59 -5.61
CA MET A 12 6.31 2.61 -4.82
C MET A 12 5.35 3.71 -4.36
N LYS A 13 4.46 4.15 -5.25
CA LYS A 13 3.46 5.16 -4.89
C LYS A 13 2.51 4.65 -3.82
N LEU A 14 2.11 3.38 -3.90
CA LEU A 14 1.27 2.76 -2.90
C LEU A 14 1.99 2.63 -1.55
N ASP A 15 3.28 2.32 -1.57
CA ASP A 15 4.08 2.25 -0.36
C ASP A 15 4.11 3.61 0.36
N MET A 16 4.31 4.68 -0.39
CA MET A 16 4.26 6.03 0.18
C MET A 16 2.89 6.35 0.75
N ALA A 17 1.84 5.96 0.05
CA ALA A 17 0.46 6.16 0.53
C ALA A 17 0.22 5.37 1.82
N ALA A 18 0.74 4.15 1.92
CA ALA A 18 0.61 3.35 3.13
C ALA A 18 1.33 4.00 4.31
N GLN A 19 2.51 4.57 4.08
CA GLN A 19 3.24 5.29 5.13
C GLN A 19 2.47 6.52 5.59
N GLU A 20 1.90 7.28 4.67
CA GLU A 20 1.07 8.43 5.01
C GLU A 20 -0.16 8.01 5.80
N LEU A 21 -0.79 6.91 5.40
CA LEU A 21 -1.96 6.40 6.10
C LEU A 21 -1.63 6.00 7.54
N ARG A 22 -0.46 5.39 7.76
CA ARG A 22 -0.03 5.01 9.11
C ARG A 22 0.24 6.22 10.01
N ALA A 23 0.53 7.38 9.42
CA ALA A 23 0.75 8.60 10.17
C ALA A 23 -0.55 9.27 10.58
N ILE A 24 -1.66 8.93 9.94
CA ILE A 24 -2.97 9.50 10.27
C ILE A 24 -3.47 8.89 11.59
N ARG A 25 -4.04 9.73 12.43
CA ARG A 25 -4.66 9.30 13.68
C ARG A 25 -6.06 9.88 13.78
N ASP A 26 -6.99 9.03 14.20
CA ASP A 26 -8.37 9.45 14.41
C ASP A 26 -8.49 9.99 15.83
N PRO A 27 -8.84 11.28 16.00
CA PRO A 27 -8.98 11.87 17.33
C PRO A 27 -10.20 11.34 18.10
N ARG A 28 -11.12 10.63 17.42
CA ARG A 28 -12.34 10.14 18.05
C ARG A 28 -12.11 8.90 18.89
N GLY A 29 -10.99 8.21 18.71
CA GLY A 29 -10.65 7.10 19.58
C GLY A 29 -10.08 5.87 18.87
N PRO A 30 -9.99 4.74 19.61
CA PRO A 30 -9.28 3.55 19.14
C PRO A 30 -9.95 2.85 17.95
N ASP A 31 -11.27 2.90 17.85
CA ASP A 31 -11.99 2.20 16.77
C ASP A 31 -11.58 2.72 15.39
N GLY A 32 -11.54 4.05 15.25
CA GLY A 32 -11.10 4.66 14.01
C GLY A 32 -9.64 4.33 13.68
N ASN A 33 -8.79 4.31 14.71
CA ASN A 33 -7.38 3.98 14.52
C ASN A 33 -7.19 2.52 14.13
N GLU A 34 -8.02 1.61 14.63
CA GLU A 34 -8.00 0.21 14.20
C GLU A 34 -8.39 0.07 12.73
N GLN A 35 -9.39 0.83 12.28
CA GLN A 35 -9.79 0.83 10.89
C GLN A 35 -8.68 1.36 9.99
N LEU A 36 -7.99 2.42 10.42
CA LEU A 36 -6.86 2.96 9.69
C LEU A 36 -5.72 1.97 9.59
N ALA A 37 -5.41 1.27 10.68
CA ALA A 37 -4.37 0.23 10.68
C ALA A 37 -4.75 -0.93 9.76
N SER A 38 -6.01 -1.33 9.75
CA SER A 38 -6.52 -2.37 8.87
C SER A 38 -6.38 -1.97 7.39
N ALA A 39 -6.71 -0.72 7.07
CA ALA A 39 -6.56 -0.21 5.72
C ALA A 39 -5.08 -0.19 5.29
N ALA A 40 -4.18 0.20 6.19
CA ALA A 40 -2.75 0.18 5.90
C ALA A 40 -2.25 -1.25 5.65
N GLY A 41 -2.75 -2.22 6.41
CA GLY A 41 -2.43 -3.63 6.19
C GLY A 41 -2.92 -4.12 4.83
N ALA A 42 -4.10 -3.70 4.41
CA ALA A 42 -4.64 -4.04 3.09
C ALA A 42 -3.77 -3.45 1.97
N LEU A 43 -3.27 -2.23 2.14
CA LEU A 43 -2.34 -1.62 1.18
C LEU A 43 -1.04 -2.41 1.10
N ASP A 44 -0.49 -2.85 2.22
CA ASP A 44 0.72 -3.67 2.23
C ASP A 44 0.51 -4.98 1.46
N ALA A 45 -0.63 -5.62 1.66
CA ALA A 45 -0.96 -6.85 0.94
C ALA A 45 -1.05 -6.59 -0.57
N ALA A 46 -1.66 -5.47 -0.96
CA ALA A 46 -1.75 -5.09 -2.38
C ALA A 46 -0.38 -4.85 -2.98
N ILE A 47 0.52 -4.20 -2.24
CA ILE A 47 1.89 -3.94 -2.68
C ILE A 47 2.62 -5.25 -2.94
N LEU A 48 2.49 -6.23 -2.03
CA LEU A 48 3.13 -7.53 -2.19
C LEU A 48 2.61 -8.26 -3.43
N LEU A 49 1.30 -8.18 -3.69
CA LEU A 49 0.71 -8.78 -4.88
C LEU A 49 1.22 -8.12 -6.16
N ILE A 50 1.32 -6.80 -6.15
CA ILE A 50 1.85 -6.05 -7.30
C ILE A 50 3.31 -6.43 -7.57
N ASP A 51 4.12 -6.52 -6.51
CA ASP A 51 5.51 -6.94 -6.66
C ASP A 51 5.61 -8.34 -7.25
N ARG A 52 4.76 -9.26 -6.80
CA ARG A 52 4.76 -10.62 -7.31
C ARG A 52 4.43 -10.64 -8.81
N VAL A 53 3.40 -9.89 -9.21
CA VAL A 53 3.03 -9.81 -10.62
C VAL A 53 4.15 -9.18 -11.43
N ALA A 54 4.78 -8.11 -10.92
CA ALA A 54 5.88 -7.45 -11.62
C ALA A 54 7.08 -8.37 -11.79
N CYS A 55 7.36 -9.23 -10.81
CA CYS A 55 8.45 -10.20 -10.92
C CYS A 55 8.20 -11.28 -11.98
N ASP A 56 6.93 -11.61 -12.21
CA ASP A 56 6.54 -12.61 -13.21
C ASP A 56 6.51 -12.06 -14.63
N LEU A 57 6.56 -10.74 -14.79
CA LEU A 57 6.51 -10.10 -16.10
C LEU A 57 7.92 -9.88 -16.66
N PRO A 58 8.07 -9.94 -18.01
CA PRO A 58 9.34 -9.65 -18.63
C PRO A 58 9.76 -8.20 -18.49
#